data_2a0b65c7ef035a53fabdd489142b39aa
#
_entry.id   2a0b65c7ef035a53fabdd489142b39aa
#
_cell.length_a   1.000
_cell.length_b   1.000
_cell.length_c   1.000
_cell.angle_alpha   90.00
_cell.angle_beta   90.00
_cell.angle_gamma   90.00
#
_symmetry.space_group_name_H-M   'P 1'
#
loop_
_entity.id
_entity.type
_entity.pdbx_description
1 polymer ?
#
loop_
_entity_poly.entity_id
_entity_poly.type
_entity_poly.pdbx_seq_one_letter_code
_entity_poly.pdbx_strand_id
1 'polypeptide(L)'
;MMSRPALQSGDRVLVGTTLVTIDDDFAASLEEGDVVLGIASSGALRRIPKDVSVLASERVGAALSAFSQLQATTTGQVNRFFALAAERLANDSLFSSIAVANESDIAAAIAKGRSTTRLML
;
A
#
# COMPACT_ATOMS: atom_id res chain seq x y z
N MET A 1 -0.64 -25.43 21.38
CA MET A 1 -0.41 -24.77 20.09
C MET A 1 1.10 -24.68 19.92
N MET A 2 1.72 -25.45 19.00
CA MET A 2 3.16 -25.44 18.81
C MET A 2 3.55 -24.08 18.21
N SER A 3 4.35 -23.32 18.94
CA SER A 3 4.94 -22.08 18.41
C SER A 3 5.80 -22.44 17.19
N ARG A 4 5.59 -21.77 16.07
CA ARG A 4 6.44 -21.94 14.88
C ARG A 4 7.85 -21.48 15.25
N PRO A 5 8.91 -22.26 14.96
CA PRO A 5 10.26 -21.79 15.23
C PRO A 5 10.52 -20.50 14.45
N ALA A 6 11.00 -19.46 15.14
CA ALA A 6 11.45 -18.23 14.51
C ALA A 6 12.76 -18.51 13.76
N LEU A 7 12.98 -17.79 12.64
CA LEU A 7 14.28 -17.83 11.96
C LEU A 7 15.37 -17.28 12.89
N GLN A 8 16.52 -17.96 12.90
CA GLN A 8 17.66 -17.61 13.72
C GLN A 8 18.90 -17.33 12.85
N SER A 9 19.87 -16.65 13.43
CA SER A 9 21.18 -16.50 12.79
C SER A 9 21.78 -17.85 12.43
N GLY A 10 22.34 -17.95 11.24
CA GLY A 10 22.88 -19.19 10.69
C GLY A 10 21.86 -20.07 9.97
N ASP A 11 20.56 -19.83 10.11
CA ASP A 11 19.55 -20.54 9.34
C ASP A 11 19.71 -20.27 7.84
N ARG A 12 19.38 -21.28 7.03
CA ARG A 12 19.47 -21.19 5.57
C ARG A 12 18.09 -21.25 4.95
N VAL A 13 17.75 -20.25 4.17
CA VAL A 13 16.48 -20.17 3.44
C VAL A 13 16.71 -20.20 1.95
N LEU A 14 15.83 -20.89 1.21
CA LEU A 14 15.88 -20.92 -0.24
C LEU A 14 15.15 -19.70 -0.81
N VAL A 15 15.87 -18.86 -1.57
CA VAL A 15 15.32 -17.68 -2.24
C VAL A 15 15.50 -17.87 -3.75
N GLY A 16 14.42 -18.19 -4.46
CA GLY A 16 14.50 -18.66 -5.83
C GLY A 16 15.30 -19.96 -5.92
N THR A 17 16.48 -19.93 -6.55
CA THR A 17 17.42 -21.07 -6.67
C THR A 17 18.64 -20.92 -5.76
N THR A 18 18.72 -19.86 -4.94
CA THR A 18 19.89 -19.51 -4.13
C THR A 18 19.60 -19.79 -2.66
N LEU A 19 20.55 -20.45 -1.97
CA LEU A 19 20.53 -20.58 -0.52
C LEU A 19 21.14 -19.33 0.11
N VAL A 20 20.36 -18.65 0.93
CA VAL A 20 20.75 -17.44 1.67
C VAL A 20 20.86 -17.80 3.15
N THR A 21 21.96 -17.40 3.79
CA THR A 21 22.12 -17.56 5.24
C THR A 21 21.62 -16.32 5.95
N ILE A 22 20.84 -16.52 7.00
CA ILE A 22 20.38 -15.44 7.89
C ILE A 22 21.56 -14.94 8.73
N ASP A 23 21.86 -13.66 8.64
CA ASP A 23 22.86 -13.01 9.48
C ASP A 23 22.27 -12.58 10.84
N ASP A 24 23.16 -12.18 11.75
CA ASP A 24 22.80 -11.80 13.13
C ASP A 24 21.88 -10.56 13.13
N ASP A 25 22.18 -9.56 12.31
CA ASP A 25 21.44 -8.30 12.26
C ASP A 25 20.02 -8.52 11.74
N PHE A 26 19.86 -9.33 10.70
CA PHE A 26 18.55 -9.65 10.17
C PHE A 26 17.73 -10.48 11.16
N ALA A 27 18.34 -11.52 11.78
CA ALA A 27 17.68 -12.33 12.79
C ALA A 27 17.19 -11.48 13.99
N ALA A 28 18.04 -10.57 14.48
CA ALA A 28 17.71 -9.66 15.58
C ALA A 28 16.63 -8.64 15.23
N SER A 29 16.43 -8.35 13.94
CA SER A 29 15.38 -7.43 13.48
C SER A 29 14.00 -8.06 13.43
N LEU A 30 13.87 -9.38 13.48
CA LEU A 30 12.60 -10.09 13.32
C LEU A 30 11.78 -10.08 14.61
N GLU A 31 10.48 -9.81 14.47
CA GLU A 31 9.50 -9.85 15.53
C GLU A 31 8.43 -10.93 15.27
N GLU A 32 7.71 -11.32 16.31
CA GLU A 32 6.65 -12.32 16.18
C GLU A 32 5.52 -11.83 15.26
N GLY A 33 5.27 -12.61 14.21
CA GLY A 33 4.23 -12.33 13.22
C GLY A 33 4.73 -11.55 12.00
N ASP A 34 6.00 -11.18 11.95
CA ASP A 34 6.61 -10.62 10.75
C ASP A 34 6.61 -11.61 9.58
N VAL A 35 6.61 -11.06 8.37
CA VAL A 35 6.76 -11.83 7.13
C VAL A 35 8.13 -11.56 6.54
N VAL A 36 8.83 -12.63 6.15
CA VAL A 36 10.11 -12.51 5.44
C VAL A 36 9.86 -12.72 3.95
N LEU A 37 10.24 -11.73 3.15
CA LEU A 37 10.18 -11.78 1.69
C LEU A 37 11.59 -11.98 1.13
N GLY A 38 11.78 -13.03 0.31
CA GLY A 38 12.99 -13.27 -0.46
C GLY A 38 12.87 -12.71 -1.88
N ILE A 39 13.87 -11.93 -2.31
CA ILE A 39 13.93 -11.35 -3.66
C ILE A 39 14.82 -12.24 -4.52
N ALA A 40 14.23 -13.07 -5.37
CA ALA A 40 14.93 -14.10 -6.13
C ALA A 40 16.05 -13.56 -7.04
N SER A 41 15.89 -12.35 -7.60
CA SER A 41 16.88 -11.74 -8.50
C SER A 41 18.16 -11.28 -7.82
N SER A 42 18.13 -11.00 -6.52
CA SER A 42 19.28 -10.50 -5.76
C SER A 42 19.67 -11.40 -4.59
N GLY A 43 18.86 -12.39 -4.22
CA GLY A 43 19.02 -13.16 -3.01
C GLY A 43 18.75 -12.36 -1.72
N ALA A 44 18.28 -11.11 -1.83
CA ALA A 44 18.05 -10.28 -0.67
C ALA A 44 16.82 -10.73 0.13
N LEU A 45 16.93 -10.64 1.46
CA LEU A 45 15.81 -10.82 2.37
C LEU A 45 15.28 -9.47 2.82
N ARG A 46 13.95 -9.37 2.96
CA ARG A 46 13.26 -8.19 3.48
C ARG A 46 12.30 -8.59 4.59
N ARG A 47 12.38 -7.89 5.70
CA ARG A 47 11.37 -7.95 6.74
C ARG A 47 10.17 -7.11 6.34
N ILE A 48 8.98 -7.66 6.48
CA ILE A 48 7.71 -6.95 6.40
C ILE A 48 7.08 -7.02 7.80
N PRO A 49 7.00 -5.91 8.53
CA PRO A 49 6.37 -5.87 9.83
C PRO A 49 4.93 -6.40 9.79
N LYS A 50 4.52 -7.05 10.89
CA LYS A 50 3.19 -7.68 11.00
C LYS A 50 2.05 -6.72 10.69
N ASP A 51 2.10 -5.51 11.23
CA ASP A 51 1.08 -4.47 11.02
C ASP A 51 0.97 -4.06 9.55
N VAL A 52 2.10 -3.94 8.85
CA VAL A 52 2.15 -3.65 7.40
C VAL A 52 1.55 -4.80 6.60
N SER A 53 1.86 -6.05 6.96
CA SER A 53 1.30 -7.24 6.29
C SER A 53 -0.20 -7.35 6.50
N VAL A 54 -0.69 -7.08 7.71
CA VAL A 54 -2.12 -7.06 8.03
C VAL A 54 -2.82 -5.96 7.25
N LEU A 55 -2.29 -4.73 7.27
CA LEU A 55 -2.85 -3.60 6.52
C LEU A 55 -2.93 -3.90 5.02
N ALA A 56 -1.88 -4.47 4.44
CA ALA A 56 -1.87 -4.84 3.02
C ALA A 56 -2.97 -5.88 2.71
N SER A 57 -3.11 -6.92 3.55
CA SER A 57 -4.12 -7.95 3.39
C SER A 57 -5.54 -7.40 3.51
N GLU A 58 -5.80 -6.52 4.45
CA GLU A 58 -7.09 -5.83 4.62
C GLU A 58 -7.44 -4.99 3.39
N ARG A 59 -6.48 -4.23 2.85
CA ARG A 59 -6.69 -3.40 1.65
C ARG A 59 -6.95 -4.24 0.40
N VAL A 60 -6.23 -5.33 0.22
CA VAL A 60 -6.47 -6.28 -0.89
C VAL A 60 -7.85 -6.92 -0.73
N GLY A 61 -8.23 -7.36 0.47
CA GLY A 61 -9.56 -7.92 0.75
C GLY A 61 -10.68 -6.93 0.45
N ALA A 62 -10.53 -5.67 0.87
CA ALA A 62 -11.48 -4.61 0.57
C ALA A 62 -11.60 -4.34 -0.94
N ALA A 63 -10.47 -4.34 -1.67
CA ALA A 63 -10.46 -4.15 -3.12
C ALA A 63 -11.16 -5.30 -3.86
N LEU A 64 -10.93 -6.55 -3.45
CA LEU A 64 -11.61 -7.72 -4.03
C LEU A 64 -13.12 -7.68 -3.77
N SER A 65 -13.54 -7.29 -2.56
CA SER A 65 -14.95 -7.10 -2.24
C SER A 65 -15.59 -6.01 -3.09
N ALA A 66 -14.93 -4.85 -3.21
CA ALA A 66 -15.39 -3.74 -4.03
C ALA A 66 -15.48 -4.14 -5.52
N PHE A 67 -14.51 -4.89 -6.03
CA PHE A 67 -14.53 -5.41 -7.39
C PHE A 67 -15.75 -6.31 -7.66
N SER A 68 -16.04 -7.24 -6.73
CA SER A 68 -17.22 -8.10 -6.84
C SER A 68 -18.53 -7.33 -6.84
N GLN A 69 -18.62 -6.27 -6.01
CA GLN A 69 -19.79 -5.39 -5.98
C GLN A 69 -19.91 -4.57 -7.29
N LEU A 70 -18.79 -4.09 -7.82
CA LEU A 70 -18.76 -3.32 -9.07
C LEU A 70 -19.26 -4.15 -10.26
N GLN A 71 -18.93 -5.45 -10.30
CA GLN A 71 -19.44 -6.35 -11.36
C GLN A 71 -20.96 -6.48 -11.38
N ALA A 72 -21.63 -6.29 -10.25
CA ALA A 72 -23.09 -6.28 -10.14
C ALA A 72 -23.71 -4.91 -10.47
N THR A 73 -22.90 -3.88 -10.72
CA THR A 73 -23.36 -2.51 -10.96
C THR A 73 -23.84 -2.34 -12.41
N THR A 74 -25.02 -1.76 -12.58
CA THR A 74 -25.57 -1.48 -13.91
C THR A 74 -24.97 -0.21 -14.51
N THR A 75 -24.99 -0.10 -15.84
CA THR A 75 -24.58 1.12 -16.55
C THR A 75 -25.32 2.36 -16.06
N GLY A 76 -26.62 2.23 -15.75
CA GLY A 76 -27.42 3.33 -15.20
C GLY A 76 -26.90 3.83 -13.85
N GLN A 77 -26.47 2.93 -12.97
CA GLN A 77 -25.86 3.30 -11.68
C GLN A 77 -24.51 3.99 -11.86
N VAL A 78 -23.69 3.51 -12.79
CA VAL A 78 -22.41 4.15 -13.13
C VAL A 78 -22.62 5.56 -13.68
N ASN A 79 -23.54 5.73 -14.63
CA ASN A 79 -23.85 7.03 -15.20
C ASN A 79 -24.39 8.01 -14.14
N ARG A 80 -25.25 7.53 -13.23
CA ARG A 80 -25.76 8.34 -12.12
C ARG A 80 -24.64 8.76 -11.17
N PHE A 81 -23.69 7.88 -10.87
CA PHE A 81 -22.52 8.22 -10.06
C PHE A 81 -21.73 9.38 -10.67
N PHE A 82 -21.39 9.29 -11.96
CA PHE A 82 -20.65 10.36 -12.64
C PHE A 82 -21.44 11.67 -12.74
N ALA A 83 -22.74 11.62 -12.98
CA ALA A 83 -23.58 12.80 -12.98
C ALA A 83 -23.58 13.52 -11.62
N LEU A 84 -23.76 12.76 -10.53
CA LEU A 84 -23.71 13.30 -9.17
C LEU A 84 -22.32 13.81 -8.79
N ALA A 85 -21.25 13.14 -9.23
CA ALA A 85 -19.90 13.59 -9.00
C ALA A 85 -19.63 14.93 -9.71
N ALA A 86 -20.05 15.06 -10.98
CA ALA A 86 -19.92 16.29 -11.74
C ALA A 86 -20.71 17.45 -11.10
N GLU A 87 -21.95 17.21 -10.67
CA GLU A 87 -22.77 18.19 -9.98
C GLU A 87 -22.10 18.67 -8.68
N ARG A 88 -21.54 17.75 -7.90
CA ARG A 88 -20.84 18.10 -6.65
C ARG A 88 -19.56 18.87 -6.89
N LEU A 89 -18.79 18.51 -7.91
CA LEU A 89 -17.55 19.23 -8.25
C LEU A 89 -17.82 20.61 -8.84
N ALA A 90 -18.98 20.81 -9.49
CA ALA A 90 -19.43 22.13 -9.96
C ALA A 90 -19.95 23.03 -8.83
N ASN A 91 -20.10 22.51 -7.60
CA ASN A 91 -20.52 23.29 -6.46
C ASN A 91 -19.30 23.99 -5.82
N ASP A 92 -19.27 25.33 -5.89
CA ASP A 92 -18.15 26.16 -5.41
C ASP A 92 -17.78 25.88 -3.93
N SER A 93 -18.77 25.64 -3.09
CA SER A 93 -18.55 25.36 -1.66
C SER A 93 -17.82 24.03 -1.42
N LEU A 94 -18.12 23.00 -2.20
CA LEU A 94 -17.43 21.71 -2.11
C LEU A 94 -16.06 21.76 -2.79
N PHE A 95 -15.98 22.43 -3.94
CA PHE A 95 -14.73 22.56 -4.68
C PHE A 95 -13.70 23.39 -3.90
N SER A 96 -14.14 24.42 -3.16
CA SER A 96 -13.23 25.23 -2.33
C SER A 96 -12.45 24.41 -1.30
N SER A 97 -13.05 23.38 -0.72
CA SER A 97 -12.36 22.48 0.22
C SER A 97 -11.25 21.68 -0.47
N ILE A 98 -11.50 21.25 -1.71
CA ILE A 98 -10.50 20.55 -2.53
C ILE A 98 -9.39 21.52 -2.92
N ALA A 99 -9.70 22.74 -3.32
CA ALA A 99 -8.72 23.76 -3.69
C ALA A 99 -7.77 24.09 -2.53
N VAL A 100 -8.32 24.28 -1.32
CA VAL A 100 -7.52 24.54 -0.10
C VAL A 100 -6.57 23.38 0.21
N ALA A 101 -7.05 22.14 0.12
CA ALA A 101 -6.20 20.96 0.31
C ALA A 101 -5.09 20.89 -0.74
N ASN A 102 -5.42 21.17 -2.00
CA ASN A 102 -4.45 21.20 -3.10
C ASN A 102 -3.40 22.30 -2.94
N GLU A 103 -3.78 23.49 -2.48
CA GLU A 103 -2.83 24.57 -2.16
C GLU A 103 -1.83 24.14 -1.08
N SER A 104 -2.30 23.43 -0.05
CA SER A 104 -1.43 22.86 0.98
C SER A 104 -0.45 21.83 0.42
N ASP A 105 -0.91 20.98 -0.50
CA ASP A 105 -0.06 19.99 -1.17
C ASP A 105 0.98 20.65 -2.08
N ILE A 106 0.61 21.72 -2.80
CA ILE A 106 1.54 22.54 -3.60
C ILE A 106 2.63 23.12 -2.72
N ALA A 107 2.25 23.75 -1.60
CA ALA A 107 3.21 24.34 -0.66
C ALA A 107 4.17 23.28 -0.10
N ALA A 108 3.66 22.12 0.27
CA ALA A 108 4.47 21.00 0.76
C ALA A 108 5.41 20.44 -0.33
N ALA A 109 4.98 20.39 -1.57
CA ALA A 109 5.81 19.96 -2.70
C ALA A 109 6.96 20.95 -2.98
N ILE A 110 6.67 22.24 -2.99
CA ILE A 110 7.67 23.30 -3.14
C ILE A 110 8.71 23.24 -2.03
N ALA A 111 8.27 23.12 -0.78
CA ALA A 111 9.17 23.03 0.37
C ALA A 111 10.13 21.82 0.30
N LYS A 112 9.73 20.76 -0.39
CA LYS A 112 10.52 19.54 -0.60
C LYS A 112 11.28 19.51 -1.94
N GLY A 113 11.27 20.61 -2.71
CA GLY A 113 11.91 20.68 -4.04
C GLY A 113 11.30 19.73 -5.08
N ARG A 114 10.02 19.36 -4.94
CA ARG A 114 9.32 18.47 -5.86
C ARG A 114 8.57 19.24 -6.94
N SER A 115 8.34 18.59 -8.09
CA SER A 115 7.52 19.17 -9.17
C SER A 115 6.07 19.33 -8.72
N THR A 116 5.48 20.49 -9.06
CA THR A 116 4.07 20.83 -8.81
C THR A 116 3.16 20.62 -10.02
N THR A 117 3.70 20.19 -11.17
CA THR A 117 2.97 20.12 -12.45
C THR A 117 1.68 19.30 -12.39
N ARG A 118 1.63 18.28 -11.52
CA ARG A 118 0.42 17.43 -11.34
C ARG A 118 -0.55 17.95 -10.30
N LEU A 119 -0.21 19.03 -9.60
CA LEU A 119 -1.01 19.64 -8.55
C LEU A 119 -1.72 20.92 -9.01
N MET A 120 -1.51 21.34 -10.27
CA MET A 120 -2.19 22.51 -10.84
C MET A 120 -3.62 22.11 -11.21
N LEU A 121 -4.61 22.77 -10.58
CA LEU A 121 -6.03 22.65 -10.89
C LEU A 121 -6.43 23.54 -12.07
#